data_bed178e0a2413177db28b1355c4846cd
#
_entry.id   bed178e0a2413177db28b1355c4846cd
#
_cell.length_a   1.000
_cell.length_b   1.000
_cell.length_c   1.000
_cell.angle_alpha   90.00
_cell.angle_beta   90.00
_cell.angle_gamma   90.00
#
_symmetry.space_group_name_H-M   'P 1'
#
loop_
_entity.id
_entity.type
_entity.pdbx_description
1 polymer ?
#
loop_
_entity_poly.entity_id
_entity_poly.type
_entity_poly.pdbx_seq_one_letter_code
_entity_poly.pdbx_strand_id
1 'polypeptide(L)'
;ICNMANLDLTKYGITGTTEIVHNPSYELLFEEETKPELVGYEKGQVSELGAVNVMTGVYTGRSPKDKYIVMDENSKDTVWWTSDEYKNDNHPMSESTWATVKDIAKKELCNKRLFVVDAFCGANENSRLKLRFIMEVAWQAHFVTNMFIRPTAEELANFGEPDFVIMNASKAKVENYKELGLNSETAVVFNLTEKIQVILNTWYGGEMKKGMFSYMNYLLPLNGMASMHCSANTDKEGKSSAIFF
;
A
#
# COMPACT_ATOMS: atom_id res chain seq x y z
N ILE A 1 23.53 -5.73 -15.35
CA ILE A 1 22.44 -6.68 -15.64
C ILE A 1 22.18 -7.41 -14.32
N CYS A 2 21.27 -6.88 -13.52
CA CYS A 2 20.85 -7.52 -12.28
C CYS A 2 20.07 -8.77 -12.66
N ASN A 3 20.53 -9.93 -12.21
CA ASN A 3 19.79 -11.17 -12.26
C ASN A 3 18.52 -10.99 -11.41
N MET A 4 17.41 -10.62 -12.05
CA MET A 4 16.12 -10.53 -11.39
C MET A 4 15.71 -11.96 -11.04
N ALA A 5 15.77 -12.29 -9.74
CA ALA A 5 15.06 -13.46 -9.26
C ALA A 5 13.60 -13.27 -9.68
N ASN A 6 13.07 -14.21 -10.45
CA ASN A 6 11.69 -14.18 -10.90
C ASN A 6 10.78 -14.16 -9.68
N LEU A 7 10.20 -12.98 -9.37
CA LEU A 7 9.19 -12.89 -8.34
C LEU A 7 8.00 -13.75 -8.74
N ASP A 8 7.58 -14.61 -7.84
CA ASP A 8 6.40 -15.43 -8.01
C ASP A 8 5.21 -14.77 -7.33
N LEU A 9 4.32 -14.17 -8.14
CA LEU A 9 3.09 -13.56 -7.66
C LEU A 9 1.93 -14.56 -7.54
N THR A 10 2.09 -15.80 -8.02
CA THR A 10 1.03 -16.82 -7.98
C THR A 10 0.66 -17.20 -6.56
N LYS A 11 1.60 -17.12 -5.62
CA LYS A 11 1.35 -17.32 -4.18
C LYS A 11 0.35 -16.32 -3.59
N TYR A 12 0.16 -15.16 -4.22
CA TYR A 12 -0.87 -14.18 -3.85
C TYR A 12 -2.17 -14.37 -4.64
N GLY A 13 -2.24 -15.39 -5.50
CA GLY A 13 -3.38 -15.64 -6.40
C GLY A 13 -3.38 -14.74 -7.64
N ILE A 14 -2.26 -14.09 -7.95
CA ILE A 14 -2.08 -13.27 -9.16
C ILE A 14 -1.38 -14.13 -10.21
N THR A 15 -2.12 -14.48 -11.27
CA THR A 15 -1.67 -15.40 -12.31
C THR A 15 -1.61 -14.73 -13.68
N GLY A 16 -0.86 -15.33 -14.62
CA GLY A 16 -0.76 -14.83 -15.99
C GLY A 16 -0.03 -13.50 -16.13
N THR A 17 0.80 -13.12 -15.16
CA THR A 17 1.60 -11.90 -15.23
C THR A 17 2.52 -11.93 -16.45
N THR A 18 2.40 -10.95 -17.34
CA THR A 18 3.17 -10.89 -18.59
C THR A 18 4.58 -10.36 -18.39
N GLU A 19 4.76 -9.44 -17.46
CA GLU A 19 6.04 -8.86 -17.05
C GLU A 19 5.94 -8.27 -15.65
N ILE A 20 7.01 -8.39 -14.87
CA ILE A 20 7.15 -7.70 -13.59
C ILE A 20 8.27 -6.67 -13.70
N VAL A 21 7.93 -5.40 -13.52
CA VAL A 21 8.90 -4.32 -13.38
C VAL A 21 9.20 -4.17 -11.90
N HIS A 22 10.30 -4.77 -11.45
CA HIS A 22 10.64 -4.88 -10.03
C HIS A 22 11.62 -3.80 -9.61
N ASN A 23 11.26 -3.00 -8.62
CA ASN A 23 12.04 -1.89 -8.09
C ASN A 23 12.71 -1.04 -9.19
N PRO A 24 11.91 -0.47 -10.11
CA PRO A 24 12.46 0.31 -11.21
C PRO A 24 13.21 1.55 -10.71
N SER A 25 14.21 1.97 -11.48
CA SER A 25 14.90 3.24 -11.22
C SER A 25 13.98 4.44 -11.44
N TYR A 26 14.36 5.62 -10.92
CA TYR A 26 13.60 6.84 -11.17
C TYR A 26 13.52 7.21 -12.65
N GLU A 27 14.57 6.96 -13.40
CA GLU A 27 14.61 7.20 -14.84
C GLU A 27 13.57 6.33 -15.55
N LEU A 28 13.54 5.02 -15.23
CA LEU A 28 12.55 4.11 -15.80
C LEU A 28 11.13 4.47 -15.37
N LEU A 29 10.91 4.83 -14.11
CA LEU A 29 9.61 5.28 -13.63
C LEU A 29 9.13 6.53 -14.39
N PHE A 30 10.01 7.50 -14.61
CA PHE A 30 9.70 8.70 -15.37
C PHE A 30 9.31 8.36 -16.82
N GLU A 31 10.06 7.47 -17.49
CA GLU A 31 9.74 7.01 -18.83
C GLU A 31 8.38 6.30 -18.87
N GLU A 32 8.13 5.41 -17.93
CA GLU A 32 6.90 4.61 -17.87
C GLU A 32 5.65 5.47 -17.60
N GLU A 33 5.73 6.41 -16.65
CA GLU A 33 4.57 7.23 -16.23
C GLU A 33 4.23 8.37 -17.19
N THR A 34 5.16 8.69 -18.11
CA THR A 34 4.98 9.78 -19.10
C THR A 34 4.83 9.29 -20.53
N LYS A 35 4.72 7.96 -20.75
CA LYS A 35 4.54 7.37 -22.10
C LYS A 35 3.41 8.04 -22.86
N PRO A 36 3.62 8.40 -24.16
CA PRO A 36 2.60 9.09 -24.96
C PRO A 36 1.28 8.35 -25.09
N GLU A 37 1.31 7.01 -25.11
CA GLU A 37 0.15 6.15 -25.26
C GLU A 37 -0.72 6.04 -24.00
N LEU A 38 -0.23 6.44 -22.84
CA LEU A 38 -1.02 6.44 -21.62
C LEU A 38 -2.16 7.46 -21.69
N VAL A 39 -3.29 7.11 -21.14
CA VAL A 39 -4.50 7.94 -21.11
C VAL A 39 -5.10 7.99 -19.70
N GLY A 40 -5.94 9.02 -19.47
CA GLY A 40 -6.66 9.14 -18.21
C GLY A 40 -5.75 9.29 -17.00
N TYR A 41 -6.09 8.60 -15.92
CA TYR A 41 -5.40 8.71 -14.64
C TYR A 41 -4.03 7.99 -14.59
N GLU A 42 -3.71 7.20 -15.59
CA GLU A 42 -2.36 6.61 -15.71
C GLU A 42 -1.32 7.59 -16.26
N LYS A 43 -1.77 8.62 -16.96
CA LYS A 43 -0.91 9.59 -17.64
C LYS A 43 -0.33 10.61 -16.70
N GLY A 44 0.98 10.58 -16.53
CA GLY A 44 1.75 11.66 -15.92
C GLY A 44 2.01 12.79 -16.91
N GLN A 45 1.85 14.02 -16.48
CA GLN A 45 2.14 15.23 -17.26
C GLN A 45 3.35 15.95 -16.67
N VAL A 46 4.36 16.15 -17.49
CA VAL A 46 5.58 16.84 -17.05
C VAL A 46 5.31 18.35 -16.96
N SER A 47 5.55 18.94 -15.80
CA SER A 47 5.48 20.37 -15.58
C SER A 47 6.71 21.10 -16.16
N GLU A 48 6.65 22.42 -16.28
CA GLU A 48 7.78 23.25 -16.72
C GLU A 48 9.04 23.05 -15.86
N LEU A 49 8.87 22.70 -14.59
CA LEU A 49 9.97 22.45 -13.66
C LEU A 49 10.44 20.98 -13.64
N GLY A 50 9.89 20.12 -14.50
CA GLY A 50 10.28 18.72 -14.62
C GLY A 50 9.59 17.77 -13.63
N ALA A 51 8.66 18.25 -12.80
CA ALA A 51 7.85 17.39 -11.95
C ALA A 51 6.76 16.69 -12.75
N VAL A 52 6.37 15.50 -12.32
CA VAL A 52 5.27 14.76 -12.94
C VAL A 52 3.98 15.01 -12.17
N ASN A 53 3.02 15.61 -12.84
CA ASN A 53 1.67 15.83 -12.32
C ASN A 53 0.76 14.69 -12.72
N VAL A 54 -0.04 14.21 -11.79
CA VAL A 54 -0.99 13.12 -12.02
C VAL A 54 -2.39 13.48 -11.53
N MET A 55 -3.39 12.88 -12.15
CA MET A 55 -4.78 12.99 -11.74
C MET A 55 -5.16 11.75 -10.94
N THR A 56 -5.81 11.93 -9.79
CA THR A 56 -6.26 10.84 -8.93
C THR A 56 -7.77 10.59 -8.99
N GLY A 57 -8.45 11.19 -9.96
CA GLY A 57 -9.89 11.08 -10.14
C GLY A 57 -10.68 11.82 -9.07
N VAL A 58 -11.78 11.24 -8.65
CA VAL A 58 -12.67 11.85 -7.64
C VAL A 58 -12.06 11.89 -6.24
N TYR A 59 -11.10 11.01 -5.97
CA TYR A 59 -10.43 10.95 -4.68
C TYR A 59 -9.14 11.78 -4.72
N THR A 60 -9.19 12.96 -4.12
CA THR A 60 -8.02 13.85 -3.97
C THR A 60 -7.37 13.74 -2.59
N GLY A 61 -7.81 12.77 -1.80
CA GLY A 61 -7.34 12.44 -0.48
C GLY A 61 -7.75 11.02 -0.11
N ARG A 62 -7.42 10.61 1.10
CA ARG A 62 -7.85 9.30 1.65
C ARG A 62 -9.37 9.28 1.82
N SER A 63 -9.94 8.07 1.75
CA SER A 63 -11.38 7.84 1.94
C SER A 63 -11.64 7.06 3.24
N PRO A 64 -11.70 7.71 4.39
CA PRO A 64 -11.86 7.04 5.68
C PRO A 64 -13.19 6.28 5.83
N LYS A 65 -14.23 6.71 5.11
CA LYS A 65 -15.53 6.02 5.12
C LYS A 65 -15.51 4.68 4.38
N ASP A 66 -14.52 4.48 3.50
CA ASP A 66 -14.33 3.27 2.70
C ASP A 66 -13.21 2.38 3.24
N LYS A 67 -12.69 2.71 4.42
CA LYS A 67 -11.66 1.94 5.11
C LYS A 67 -12.29 0.85 5.97
N TYR A 68 -11.74 -0.36 5.88
CA TYR A 68 -12.18 -1.53 6.66
C TYR A 68 -10.99 -2.31 7.18
N ILE A 69 -11.19 -2.95 8.32
CA ILE A 69 -10.27 -3.93 8.88
C ILE A 69 -11.04 -5.24 9.04
N VAL A 70 -10.48 -6.34 8.56
CA VAL A 70 -11.12 -7.66 8.70
C VAL A 70 -11.17 -8.04 10.18
N MET A 71 -12.37 -8.33 10.66
CA MET A 71 -12.59 -8.80 12.02
C MET A 71 -12.54 -10.33 12.03
N ASP A 72 -11.51 -10.86 12.64
CA ASP A 72 -11.28 -12.30 12.83
C ASP A 72 -10.87 -12.59 14.28
N GLU A 73 -10.55 -13.83 14.59
CA GLU A 73 -10.14 -14.25 15.94
C GLU A 73 -8.91 -13.50 16.46
N ASN A 74 -7.99 -13.08 15.58
CA ASN A 74 -6.77 -12.38 15.98
C ASN A 74 -6.96 -10.87 16.14
N SER A 75 -7.81 -10.26 15.33
CA SER A 75 -8.00 -8.80 15.32
C SER A 75 -9.11 -8.31 16.22
N LYS A 76 -10.10 -9.14 16.52
CA LYS A 76 -11.31 -8.75 17.26
C LYS A 76 -11.03 -8.08 18.61
N ASP A 77 -10.00 -8.53 19.32
CA ASP A 77 -9.67 -8.07 20.66
C ASP A 77 -8.50 -7.06 20.69
N THR A 78 -7.86 -6.78 19.54
CA THR A 78 -6.67 -5.93 19.47
C THR A 78 -6.89 -4.63 18.70
N VAL A 79 -7.92 -4.55 17.87
CA VAL A 79 -8.26 -3.34 17.13
C VAL A 79 -9.26 -2.50 17.93
N TRP A 80 -9.03 -1.19 17.96
CA TRP A 80 -10.01 -0.26 18.52
C TRP A 80 -11.10 0.03 17.48
N TRP A 81 -12.14 -0.80 17.52
CA TRP A 81 -13.25 -0.73 16.57
C TRP A 81 -14.12 0.51 16.78
N THR A 82 -14.68 1.01 15.67
CA THR A 82 -15.69 2.08 15.78
C THR A 82 -16.91 1.59 16.55
N SER A 83 -17.45 2.45 17.39
CA SER A 83 -18.67 2.22 18.16
C SER A 83 -19.45 3.52 18.32
N ASP A 84 -20.65 3.45 18.90
CA ASP A 84 -21.44 4.66 19.19
C ASP A 84 -20.77 5.53 20.26
N GLU A 85 -20.05 4.91 21.18
CA GLU A 85 -19.30 5.60 22.24
C GLU A 85 -17.97 6.18 21.73
N TYR A 86 -17.27 5.41 20.88
CA TYR A 86 -15.95 5.81 20.36
C TYR A 86 -15.96 5.74 18.83
N LYS A 87 -16.40 6.83 18.20
CA LYS A 87 -16.41 6.93 16.75
C LYS A 87 -15.01 7.10 16.18
N ASN A 88 -14.65 6.22 15.26
CA ASN A 88 -13.40 6.27 14.50
C ASN A 88 -13.62 5.60 13.12
N ASP A 89 -12.54 5.48 12.33
CA ASP A 89 -12.62 4.93 10.98
C ASP A 89 -12.23 3.45 10.90
N ASN A 90 -12.14 2.74 12.02
CA ASN A 90 -11.85 1.31 12.03
C ASN A 90 -13.13 0.51 11.90
N HIS A 91 -13.67 0.47 10.68
CA HIS A 91 -14.90 -0.27 10.37
C HIS A 91 -14.59 -1.76 10.22
N PRO A 92 -15.35 -2.64 10.88
CA PRO A 92 -15.13 -4.07 10.74
C PRO A 92 -15.63 -4.59 9.37
N MET A 93 -14.93 -5.57 8.84
CA MET A 93 -15.35 -6.34 7.67
C MET A 93 -15.34 -7.82 8.01
N SER A 94 -16.36 -8.56 7.58
CA SER A 94 -16.42 -10.01 7.77
C SER A 94 -15.37 -10.71 6.89
N GLU A 95 -14.96 -11.91 7.31
CA GLU A 95 -14.03 -12.74 6.53
C GLU A 95 -14.64 -13.14 5.17
N SER A 96 -15.96 -13.35 5.07
CA SER A 96 -16.63 -13.65 3.80
C SER A 96 -16.61 -12.47 2.84
N THR A 97 -16.86 -11.25 3.32
CA THR A 97 -16.75 -10.03 2.49
C THR A 97 -15.31 -9.78 2.06
N TRP A 98 -14.36 -10.01 2.95
CA TRP A 98 -12.93 -9.95 2.62
C TRP A 98 -12.56 -10.89 1.48
N ALA A 99 -13.03 -12.13 1.50
CA ALA A 99 -12.75 -13.08 0.43
C ALA A 99 -13.24 -12.55 -0.93
N THR A 100 -14.42 -11.94 -0.97
CA THR A 100 -14.97 -11.31 -2.18
C THR A 100 -14.13 -10.11 -2.65
N VAL A 101 -13.79 -9.19 -1.75
CA VAL A 101 -13.01 -7.99 -2.06
C VAL A 101 -11.59 -8.35 -2.51
N LYS A 102 -10.95 -9.28 -1.83
CA LYS A 102 -9.64 -9.80 -2.21
C LYS A 102 -9.65 -10.44 -3.60
N ASP A 103 -10.68 -11.20 -3.92
CA ASP A 103 -10.83 -11.84 -5.22
C ASP A 103 -10.97 -10.82 -6.36
N ILE A 104 -11.70 -9.73 -6.14
CA ILE A 104 -11.79 -8.61 -7.10
C ILE A 104 -10.39 -8.05 -7.39
N ALA A 105 -9.60 -7.77 -6.36
CA ALA A 105 -8.24 -7.26 -6.51
C ALA A 105 -7.32 -8.24 -7.25
N LYS A 106 -7.37 -9.52 -6.89
CA LYS A 106 -6.59 -10.57 -7.55
C LYS A 106 -6.93 -10.68 -9.04
N LYS A 107 -8.19 -10.68 -9.39
CA LYS A 107 -8.65 -10.76 -10.78
C LYS A 107 -8.18 -9.56 -11.60
N GLU A 108 -8.27 -8.36 -11.02
CA GLU A 108 -7.78 -7.15 -11.69
C GLU A 108 -6.29 -7.21 -11.98
N LEU A 109 -5.50 -7.75 -11.07
CA LEU A 109 -4.05 -7.81 -11.19
C LEU A 109 -3.55 -9.00 -12.03
N CYS A 110 -4.43 -9.92 -12.46
CA CYS A 110 -4.07 -11.04 -13.32
C CYS A 110 -3.88 -10.64 -14.79
N ASN A 111 -3.11 -11.42 -15.52
CA ASN A 111 -2.96 -11.35 -16.98
C ASN A 111 -2.47 -10.00 -17.51
N LYS A 112 -1.59 -9.35 -16.81
CA LYS A 112 -1.06 -8.05 -17.22
C LYS A 112 0.36 -7.82 -16.71
N ARG A 113 0.94 -6.74 -17.18
CA ARG A 113 2.22 -6.20 -16.73
C ARG A 113 2.02 -5.47 -15.41
N LEU A 114 2.87 -5.73 -14.44
CA LEU A 114 2.76 -5.16 -13.10
C LEU A 114 4.06 -4.50 -12.67
N PHE A 115 3.91 -3.46 -11.85
CA PHE A 115 5.01 -2.85 -11.10
C PHE A 115 5.00 -3.42 -9.68
N VAL A 116 6.15 -3.91 -9.25
CA VAL A 116 6.33 -4.41 -7.88
C VAL A 116 7.46 -3.62 -7.23
N VAL A 117 7.16 -3.01 -6.09
CA VAL A 117 8.14 -2.29 -5.30
C VAL A 117 8.28 -2.96 -3.94
N ASP A 118 9.48 -3.42 -3.64
CA ASP A 118 9.89 -3.90 -2.33
C ASP A 118 10.60 -2.77 -1.60
N ALA A 119 10.18 -2.48 -0.38
CA ALA A 119 10.70 -1.35 0.41
C ALA A 119 10.59 -1.63 1.90
N PHE A 120 11.21 -0.78 2.71
CA PHE A 120 11.13 -0.87 4.16
C PHE A 120 10.27 0.25 4.75
N CYS A 121 9.51 -0.10 5.79
CA CYS A 121 8.81 0.85 6.62
C CYS A 121 9.44 0.87 8.01
N GLY A 122 10.08 2.00 8.36
CA GLY A 122 10.84 2.17 9.59
C GLY A 122 12.36 2.13 9.38
N ALA A 123 13.08 3.00 10.08
CA ALA A 123 14.54 3.11 9.96
C ALA A 123 15.29 2.10 10.86
N ASN A 124 14.68 1.69 11.97
CA ASN A 124 15.29 0.73 12.89
C ASN A 124 15.16 -0.70 12.37
N GLU A 125 16.28 -1.32 12.06
CA GLU A 125 16.33 -2.68 11.51
C GLU A 125 15.63 -3.74 12.38
N ASN A 126 15.55 -3.54 13.70
CA ASN A 126 14.92 -4.49 14.62
C ASN A 126 13.38 -4.38 14.63
N SER A 127 12.80 -3.30 14.14
CA SER A 127 11.35 -3.06 14.15
C SER A 127 10.77 -2.70 12.78
N ARG A 128 11.60 -2.53 11.76
CA ARG A 128 11.14 -2.18 10.40
C ARG A 128 10.40 -3.35 9.75
N LEU A 129 9.48 -3.03 8.88
CA LEU A 129 8.75 -3.99 8.06
C LEU A 129 9.29 -4.03 6.63
N LYS A 130 9.32 -5.22 6.07
CA LYS A 130 9.51 -5.45 4.64
C LYS A 130 8.15 -5.43 3.96
N LEU A 131 7.97 -4.49 3.04
CA LEU A 131 6.71 -4.27 2.33
C LEU A 131 6.86 -4.62 0.85
N ARG A 132 5.82 -5.22 0.28
CA ARG A 132 5.71 -5.46 -1.16
C ARG A 132 4.45 -4.81 -1.68
N PHE A 133 4.65 -3.84 -2.57
CA PHE A 133 3.57 -3.16 -3.28
C PHE A 133 3.41 -3.76 -4.68
N ILE A 134 2.20 -4.17 -5.02
CA ILE A 134 1.84 -4.72 -6.33
C ILE A 134 0.85 -3.78 -6.97
N MET A 135 1.20 -3.21 -8.13
CA MET A 135 0.46 -2.12 -8.77
C MET A 135 0.44 -2.28 -10.28
N GLU A 136 -0.59 -1.71 -10.92
CA GLU A 136 -0.70 -1.63 -12.38
C GLU A 136 -0.13 -0.31 -12.94
N VAL A 137 0.02 0.72 -12.11
CA VAL A 137 0.25 2.11 -12.53
C VAL A 137 1.63 2.57 -12.15
N ALA A 138 2.40 3.04 -13.14
CA ALA A 138 3.79 3.44 -12.95
C ALA A 138 3.97 4.57 -11.93
N TRP A 139 3.14 5.63 -11.98
CA TRP A 139 3.28 6.74 -11.03
C TRP A 139 2.92 6.36 -9.59
N GLN A 140 2.10 5.32 -9.38
CA GLN A 140 1.86 4.77 -8.05
C GLN A 140 3.11 4.07 -7.51
N ALA A 141 3.83 3.37 -8.37
CA ALA A 141 5.13 2.79 -8.02
C ALA A 141 6.17 3.88 -7.70
N HIS A 142 6.18 4.98 -8.45
CA HIS A 142 7.01 6.14 -8.15
C HIS A 142 6.65 6.75 -6.78
N PHE A 143 5.38 6.91 -6.49
CA PHE A 143 4.91 7.43 -5.21
C PHE A 143 5.43 6.62 -4.02
N VAL A 144 5.26 5.30 -4.02
CA VAL A 144 5.71 4.45 -2.91
C VAL A 144 7.24 4.39 -2.82
N THR A 145 7.95 4.49 -3.95
CA THR A 145 9.41 4.60 -3.97
C THR A 145 9.89 5.85 -3.22
N ASN A 146 9.15 6.95 -3.32
CA ASN A 146 9.44 8.18 -2.58
C ASN A 146 9.05 8.12 -1.10
N MET A 147 8.00 7.36 -0.74
CA MET A 147 7.41 7.39 0.58
C MET A 147 8.02 6.38 1.57
N PHE A 148 8.71 5.37 1.07
CA PHE A 148 9.29 4.30 1.87
C PHE A 148 10.81 4.24 1.69
N ILE A 149 11.47 3.52 2.59
CA ILE A 149 12.92 3.37 2.54
C ILE A 149 13.27 2.36 1.43
N ARG A 150 14.05 2.82 0.47
CA ARG A 150 14.51 1.99 -0.65
C ARG A 150 15.61 1.05 -0.19
N PRO A 151 15.50 -0.24 -0.49
CA PRO A 151 16.59 -1.17 -0.20
C PRO A 151 17.82 -0.86 -1.09
N THR A 152 18.99 -1.12 -0.56
CA THR A 152 20.20 -1.19 -1.38
C THR A 152 20.11 -2.39 -2.32
N ALA A 153 20.99 -2.48 -3.33
CA ALA A 153 21.03 -3.62 -4.24
C ALA A 153 21.26 -4.96 -3.50
N GLU A 154 22.10 -4.94 -2.46
CA GLU A 154 22.35 -6.11 -1.62
C GLU A 154 21.12 -6.49 -0.78
N GLU A 155 20.48 -5.50 -0.14
CA GLU A 155 19.26 -5.71 0.63
C GLU A 155 18.13 -6.23 -0.26
N LEU A 156 17.99 -5.71 -1.49
CA LEU A 156 17.00 -6.18 -2.44
C LEU A 156 17.26 -7.64 -2.88
N ALA A 157 18.51 -7.98 -3.15
CA ALA A 157 18.90 -9.34 -3.50
C ALA A 157 18.59 -10.35 -2.39
N ASN A 158 18.64 -9.91 -1.14
CA ASN A 158 18.37 -10.72 0.06
C ASN A 158 17.02 -10.40 0.72
N PHE A 159 16.11 -9.75 0.01
CA PHE A 159 14.86 -9.25 0.58
C PHE A 159 13.98 -10.37 1.16
N GLY A 160 13.88 -11.48 0.45
CA GLY A 160 13.08 -12.64 0.88
C GLY A 160 11.58 -12.36 0.85
N GLU A 161 10.86 -13.01 1.78
CA GLU A 161 9.42 -12.81 1.92
C GLU A 161 9.10 -11.47 2.60
N PRO A 162 8.13 -10.72 2.08
CA PRO A 162 7.67 -9.49 2.74
C PRO A 162 6.89 -9.79 4.02
N ASP A 163 6.93 -8.84 4.96
CA ASP A 163 6.11 -8.89 6.18
C ASP A 163 4.66 -8.46 5.90
N PHE A 164 4.44 -7.64 4.88
CA PHE A 164 3.11 -7.16 4.48
C PHE A 164 3.06 -6.92 2.98
N VAL A 165 1.92 -7.25 2.36
CA VAL A 165 1.69 -7.10 0.92
C VAL A 165 0.56 -6.12 0.66
N ILE A 166 0.76 -5.19 -0.26
CA ILE A 166 -0.22 -4.20 -0.67
C ILE A 166 -0.61 -4.48 -2.13
N MET A 167 -1.87 -4.85 -2.35
CA MET A 167 -2.46 -5.06 -3.67
C MET A 167 -3.25 -3.82 -4.05
N ASN A 168 -2.69 -2.97 -4.90
CA ASN A 168 -3.35 -1.77 -5.39
C ASN A 168 -4.00 -2.04 -6.75
N ALA A 169 -5.31 -2.24 -6.74
CA ALA A 169 -6.13 -2.51 -7.90
C ALA A 169 -7.10 -1.34 -8.16
N SER A 170 -6.55 -0.14 -8.37
CA SER A 170 -7.29 1.12 -8.51
C SER A 170 -8.34 1.10 -9.61
N LYS A 171 -8.16 0.29 -10.65
CA LYS A 171 -9.08 0.19 -11.79
C LYS A 171 -10.33 -0.65 -11.52
N ALA A 172 -10.29 -1.51 -10.50
CA ALA A 172 -11.41 -2.35 -10.11
C ALA A 172 -12.28 -1.66 -9.07
N LYS A 173 -13.51 -2.10 -8.95
CA LYS A 173 -14.47 -1.57 -7.98
C LYS A 173 -15.39 -2.67 -7.45
N VAL A 174 -16.02 -2.41 -6.30
CA VAL A 174 -16.99 -3.33 -5.70
C VAL A 174 -18.38 -2.97 -6.21
N GLU A 175 -18.82 -3.57 -7.32
CA GLU A 175 -20.10 -3.24 -7.96
C GLU A 175 -21.30 -3.59 -7.07
N ASN A 176 -21.21 -4.70 -6.34
CA ASN A 176 -22.24 -5.17 -5.43
C ASN A 176 -22.08 -4.69 -3.98
N TYR A 177 -21.51 -3.52 -3.79
CA TYR A 177 -21.18 -2.97 -2.46
C TYR A 177 -22.40 -2.89 -1.52
N LYS A 178 -23.58 -2.58 -2.05
CA LYS A 178 -24.82 -2.49 -1.26
C LYS A 178 -25.21 -3.84 -0.66
N GLU A 179 -25.09 -4.90 -1.43
CA GLU A 179 -25.37 -6.28 -0.98
C GLU A 179 -24.41 -6.73 0.11
N LEU A 180 -23.16 -6.25 0.04
CA LEU A 180 -22.11 -6.53 1.02
C LEU A 180 -22.17 -5.60 2.23
N GLY A 181 -23.06 -4.62 2.25
CA GLY A 181 -23.16 -3.65 3.34
C GLY A 181 -22.01 -2.63 3.41
N LEU A 182 -21.31 -2.40 2.29
CA LEU A 182 -20.22 -1.45 2.21
C LEU A 182 -20.73 -0.03 1.90
N ASN A 183 -19.92 0.97 2.21
CA ASN A 183 -20.27 2.38 2.05
C ASN A 183 -20.37 2.80 0.57
N SER A 184 -19.49 2.29 -0.28
CA SER A 184 -19.43 2.64 -1.70
C SER A 184 -18.74 1.56 -2.52
N GLU A 185 -18.59 1.78 -3.83
CA GLU A 185 -17.82 0.92 -4.74
C GLU A 185 -16.31 0.91 -4.42
N THR A 186 -15.86 1.83 -3.59
CA THR A 186 -14.46 1.96 -3.16
C THR A 186 -14.23 1.19 -1.87
N ALA A 187 -13.13 0.48 -1.79
CA ALA A 187 -12.76 -0.24 -0.57
C ALA A 187 -11.24 -0.21 -0.35
N VAL A 188 -10.85 0.17 0.85
CA VAL A 188 -9.47 0.10 1.34
C VAL A 188 -9.48 -0.81 2.56
N VAL A 189 -9.01 -2.03 2.39
CA VAL A 189 -9.23 -3.10 3.35
C VAL A 189 -7.92 -3.68 3.84
N PHE A 190 -7.82 -3.87 5.16
CA PHE A 190 -6.66 -4.47 5.81
C PHE A 190 -7.06 -5.82 6.41
N ASN A 191 -6.35 -6.88 6.04
CA ASN A 191 -6.37 -8.12 6.78
C ASN A 191 -5.07 -8.25 7.57
N LEU A 192 -5.15 -8.06 8.88
CA LEU A 192 -3.98 -8.03 9.77
C LEU A 192 -3.42 -9.43 10.04
N THR A 193 -4.20 -10.46 9.85
CA THR A 193 -3.81 -11.87 10.01
C THR A 193 -3.08 -12.37 8.78
N GLU A 194 -3.67 -12.15 7.58
CA GLU A 194 -3.03 -12.50 6.31
C GLU A 194 -1.91 -11.51 5.94
N LYS A 195 -1.88 -10.34 6.58
CA LYS A 195 -0.92 -9.26 6.31
C LYS A 195 -0.99 -8.77 4.87
N ILE A 196 -2.21 -8.43 4.45
CA ILE A 196 -2.53 -7.92 3.12
C ILE A 196 -3.42 -6.69 3.23
N GLN A 197 -3.09 -5.65 2.47
CA GLN A 197 -3.98 -4.53 2.17
C GLN A 197 -4.45 -4.63 0.73
N VAL A 198 -5.74 -4.41 0.52
CA VAL A 198 -6.36 -4.30 -0.81
C VAL A 198 -6.91 -2.90 -0.99
N ILE A 199 -6.63 -2.28 -2.13
CA ILE A 199 -7.14 -0.96 -2.50
C ILE A 199 -7.91 -1.09 -3.82
N LEU A 200 -9.20 -0.70 -3.79
CA LEU A 200 -10.09 -0.74 -4.94
C LEU A 200 -10.71 0.63 -5.21
N ASN A 201 -10.78 1.02 -6.47
CA ASN A 201 -11.51 2.19 -6.99
C ASN A 201 -11.05 3.55 -6.45
N THR A 202 -9.87 3.65 -5.90
CA THR A 202 -9.21 4.93 -5.60
C THR A 202 -7.80 4.92 -6.18
N TRP A 203 -7.44 6.06 -6.80
CA TRP A 203 -6.12 6.26 -7.40
C TRP A 203 -5.19 7.03 -6.47
N TYR A 204 -5.71 7.52 -5.35
CA TYR A 204 -4.93 8.31 -4.41
C TYR A 204 -3.83 7.47 -3.75
N GLY A 205 -2.57 7.81 -4.04
CA GLY A 205 -1.40 7.06 -3.55
C GLY A 205 -1.25 7.05 -2.04
N GLY A 206 -1.77 8.06 -1.36
CA GLY A 206 -1.72 8.18 0.10
C GLY A 206 -2.42 7.05 0.87
N GLU A 207 -3.30 6.29 0.23
CA GLU A 207 -3.89 5.09 0.85
C GLU A 207 -2.83 4.03 1.14
N MET A 208 -1.86 3.85 0.25
CA MET A 208 -0.74 2.93 0.46
C MET A 208 0.18 3.40 1.60
N LYS A 209 0.57 4.69 1.57
CA LYS A 209 1.46 5.28 2.59
C LYS A 209 0.81 5.28 3.96
N LYS A 210 -0.39 5.83 4.08
CA LYS A 210 -1.12 5.92 5.34
C LYS A 210 -1.64 4.57 5.82
N GLY A 211 -1.87 3.63 4.91
CA GLY A 211 -2.19 2.27 5.26
C GLY A 211 -1.10 1.62 6.09
N MET A 212 0.15 1.71 5.65
CA MET A 212 1.27 1.15 6.39
C MET A 212 1.60 1.95 7.65
N PHE A 213 1.40 3.26 7.62
CA PHE A 213 1.45 4.07 8.83
C PHE A 213 0.42 3.60 9.88
N SER A 214 -0.82 3.31 9.47
CA SER A 214 -1.85 2.75 10.35
C SER A 214 -1.46 1.38 10.89
N TYR A 215 -0.89 0.53 10.04
CA TYR A 215 -0.43 -0.80 10.48
C TYR A 215 0.71 -0.70 11.51
N MET A 216 1.65 0.22 11.33
CA MET A 216 2.69 0.49 12.33
C MET A 216 2.10 1.00 13.65
N ASN A 217 1.09 1.86 13.60
CA ASN A 217 0.37 2.32 14.80
C ASN A 217 -0.41 1.22 15.52
N TYR A 218 -0.77 0.16 14.81
CA TYR A 218 -1.34 -1.05 15.40
C TYR A 218 -0.25 -1.96 15.99
N LEU A 219 0.81 -2.22 15.23
CA LEU A 219 1.81 -3.22 15.55
C LEU A 219 2.78 -2.78 16.66
N LEU A 220 3.29 -1.56 16.58
CA LEU A 220 4.32 -1.08 17.52
C LEU A 220 3.85 -1.06 18.97
N PRO A 221 2.66 -0.56 19.31
CA PRO A 221 2.15 -0.62 20.68
C PRO A 221 2.00 -2.04 21.23
N LEU A 222 1.60 -3.00 20.38
CA LEU A 222 1.51 -4.41 20.77
C LEU A 222 2.88 -4.99 21.13
N ASN A 223 3.95 -4.41 20.60
CA ASN A 223 5.34 -4.76 20.88
C ASN A 223 6.00 -3.85 21.94
N GLY A 224 5.21 -3.06 22.67
CA GLY A 224 5.70 -2.19 23.73
C GLY A 224 6.42 -0.93 23.25
N MET A 225 6.23 -0.53 21.98
CA MET A 225 6.83 0.68 21.39
C MET A 225 5.77 1.75 21.17
N ALA A 226 6.10 2.99 21.50
CA ALA A 226 5.22 4.12 21.18
C ALA A 226 5.24 4.41 19.66
N SER A 227 4.08 4.76 19.13
CA SER A 227 3.92 5.18 17.74
C SER A 227 3.17 6.51 17.69
N MET A 228 3.67 7.47 16.93
CA MET A 228 3.10 8.81 16.85
C MET A 228 3.20 9.38 15.44
N HIS A 229 2.20 10.17 15.07
CA HIS A 229 2.26 11.00 13.87
C HIS A 229 3.00 12.29 14.21
N CYS A 230 4.31 12.30 14.05
CA CYS A 230 5.16 13.39 14.50
C CYS A 230 6.39 13.57 13.61
N SER A 231 7.07 14.68 13.82
CA SER A 231 8.47 14.85 13.43
C SER A 231 9.36 14.53 14.62
N ALA A 232 10.45 13.82 14.40
CA ALA A 232 11.40 13.46 15.44
C ALA A 232 12.81 13.80 15.00
N ASN A 233 13.58 14.38 15.90
CA ASN A 233 14.97 14.71 15.71
C ASN A 233 15.79 14.23 16.90
N THR A 234 17.03 13.89 16.66
CA THR A 234 18.00 13.58 17.73
C THR A 234 19.29 14.32 17.48
N ASP A 235 20.07 14.54 18.54
CA ASP A 235 21.45 15.04 18.38
C ASP A 235 22.32 13.98 17.71
N LYS A 236 23.53 14.37 17.31
CA LYS A 236 24.46 13.47 16.59
C LYS A 236 24.89 12.27 17.41
N GLU A 237 24.81 12.37 18.73
CA GLU A 237 25.22 11.33 19.68
C GLU A 237 24.05 10.47 20.17
N GLY A 238 22.82 10.81 19.77
CA GLY A 238 21.62 10.08 20.16
C GLY A 238 21.23 10.22 21.63
N LYS A 239 21.75 11.24 22.33
CA LYS A 239 21.51 11.45 23.76
C LYS A 239 20.27 12.27 24.05
N SER A 240 19.89 13.15 23.13
CA SER A 240 18.74 14.04 23.26
C SER A 240 17.82 13.89 22.05
N SER A 241 16.52 13.91 22.28
CA SER A 241 15.52 13.82 21.20
C SER A 241 14.48 14.92 21.36
N ALA A 242 14.01 15.45 20.24
CA ALA A 242 12.88 16.37 20.17
C ALA A 242 11.79 15.75 19.31
N ILE A 243 10.56 15.79 19.78
CA ILE A 243 9.38 15.25 19.11
C ILE A 243 8.37 16.40 18.95
N PHE A 244 7.89 16.59 17.71
CA PHE A 244 6.90 17.62 17.36
C PHE A 244 5.67 16.96 16.76
N PHE A 245 4.48 17.15 17.36
CA PHE A 245 3.19 16.57 16.96
C PHE A 245 2.04 17.58 17.05
#